data_3ece17a9183413984a5587392927502b
#
_entry.id   3ece17a9183413984a5587392927502b
#
_cell.length_a   1.000
_cell.length_b   1.000
_cell.length_c   1.000
_cell.angle_alpha   90.00
_cell.angle_beta   90.00
_cell.angle_gamma   90.00
#
_symmetry.space_group_name_H-M   'P 1'
#
loop_
_entity.id
_entity.type
_entity.pdbx_description
1 polymer ?
#
loop_
_entity_poly.entity_id
_entity_poly.type
_entity_poly.pdbx_seq_one_letter_code
_entity_poly.pdbx_strand_id
1 'polypeptide(L)'
;MSQNEAGEFTQKIIHLNGKDGEPEAWLFECPACLCAHGFRCDGTWKFNGDIFKPSFTPSLRVTVFKYPKTEANADVCHSTVTDGMIHYHPDCTHAFAGQTLELLAID
;
A
#
# COMPACT_ATOMS: atom_id res chain seq x y z
N MET A 1 8.37 -16.27 -17.62
CA MET A 1 8.03 -15.66 -17.88
C MET A 1 8.05 -14.74 -17.71
N SER A 2 8.03 -14.32 -17.63
CA SER A 2 7.95 -13.45 -17.48
C SER A 2 7.31 -12.75 -17.60
N GLN A 3 7.03 -12.53 -17.32
CA GLN A 3 6.49 -11.91 -17.40
C GLN A 3 6.36 -11.08 -17.34
N ASN A 4 6.55 -10.84 -17.13
CA ASN A 4 6.23 -10.08 -17.01
C ASN A 4 6.10 -9.01 -17.35
N GLU A 5 5.96 -8.89 -17.93
CA GLU A 5 5.62 -7.77 -18.23
C GLU A 5 4.73 -7.32 -17.39
N ALA A 6 4.96 -6.49 -16.77
CA ALA A 6 4.21 -5.95 -15.84
C ALA A 6 2.96 -5.82 -16.21
N GLY A 7 2.19 -6.06 -15.75
CA GLY A 7 1.18 -5.85 -16.17
C GLY A 7 -0.07 -5.98 -15.67
N GLU A 8 -0.99 -6.05 -16.58
CA GLU A 8 -2.34 -6.00 -16.23
C GLU A 8 -2.74 -7.16 -15.41
N PHE A 9 -2.04 -8.28 -15.52
CA PHE A 9 -2.42 -9.51 -14.83
C PHE A 9 -1.47 -9.85 -13.70
N THR A 10 -0.67 -8.90 -13.27
CA THR A 10 0.23 -9.12 -12.15
C THR A 10 -0.46 -8.69 -10.87
N GLN A 11 -0.52 -9.58 -9.91
CA GLN A 11 -1.18 -9.30 -8.64
C GLN A 11 -0.43 -8.24 -7.86
N LYS A 12 -1.14 -7.25 -7.36
CA LYS A 12 -0.55 -6.12 -6.67
C LYS A 12 -0.91 -6.04 -5.19
N ILE A 13 -1.89 -6.83 -4.75
CA ILE A 13 -2.36 -6.76 -3.38
C ILE A 13 -2.76 -8.16 -2.94
N ILE A 14 -2.49 -8.51 -1.70
CA ILE A 14 -2.80 -9.83 -1.19
C ILE A 14 -3.71 -9.73 0.02
N HIS A 15 -4.49 -10.77 0.24
CA HIS A 15 -5.45 -10.87 1.32
C HIS A 15 -4.85 -11.63 2.49
N LEU A 16 -5.07 -11.13 3.68
CA LEU A 16 -4.69 -11.80 4.92
C LEU A 16 -5.94 -12.10 5.71
N ASN A 17 -6.06 -13.34 6.14
CA ASN A 17 -7.16 -13.71 7.03
C ASN A 17 -6.86 -13.20 8.42
N GLY A 18 -7.89 -12.69 9.10
CA GLY A 18 -7.75 -12.29 10.47
C GLY A 18 -7.65 -13.48 11.38
N LYS A 19 -7.07 -13.29 12.56
CA LYS A 19 -7.02 -14.31 13.57
C LYS A 19 -8.05 -13.97 14.61
N ASP A 20 -8.53 -14.95 15.30
CA ASP A 20 -9.41 -14.87 16.46
C ASP A 20 -9.96 -13.47 16.72
N GLY A 21 -11.04 -13.15 16.05
CA GLY A 21 -11.73 -11.89 16.28
C GLY A 21 -11.15 -10.68 15.60
N GLU A 22 -10.04 -10.84 14.89
CA GLU A 22 -9.45 -9.72 14.16
C GLU A 22 -10.01 -9.66 12.74
N PRO A 23 -10.15 -8.47 12.17
CA PRO A 23 -10.65 -8.37 10.80
C PRO A 23 -9.62 -8.85 9.80
N GLU A 24 -10.10 -9.22 8.63
CA GLU A 24 -9.24 -9.49 7.49
C GLU A 24 -8.55 -8.21 7.06
N ALA A 25 -7.49 -8.36 6.28
CA ALA A 25 -6.74 -7.22 5.81
C ALA A 25 -6.24 -7.45 4.41
N TRP A 26 -5.92 -6.37 3.71
CA TRP A 26 -5.27 -6.41 2.40
C TRP A 26 -3.93 -5.70 2.51
N LEU A 27 -2.90 -6.28 1.91
CA LEU A 27 -1.54 -5.72 1.97
C LEU A 27 -1.00 -5.52 0.57
N PHE A 28 -0.24 -4.45 0.39
CA PHE A 28 0.48 -4.19 -0.85
C PHE A 28 1.91 -3.75 -0.51
N GLU A 29 2.80 -3.90 -1.49
CA GLU A 29 4.18 -3.52 -1.31
C GLU A 29 4.34 -2.07 -1.73
N CYS A 30 4.81 -1.23 -0.84
CA CYS A 30 4.97 0.20 -1.12
C CYS A 30 6.31 0.44 -1.82
N PRO A 31 6.31 0.97 -3.05
CA PRO A 31 7.58 1.17 -3.75
C PRO A 31 8.49 2.21 -3.08
N ALA A 32 7.94 3.14 -2.33
CA ALA A 32 8.78 4.15 -1.67
C ALA A 32 9.40 3.61 -0.39
N CYS A 33 8.61 2.87 0.41
CA CYS A 33 9.07 2.40 1.71
C CYS A 33 9.71 1.02 1.63
N LEU A 34 9.45 0.30 0.56
CA LEU A 34 9.95 -1.06 0.34
C LEU A 34 9.51 -2.00 1.46
N CYS A 35 8.32 -1.78 1.96
CA CYS A 35 7.72 -2.66 2.95
C CYS A 35 6.22 -2.68 2.71
N ALA A 36 5.56 -3.62 3.37
CA ALA A 36 4.12 -3.79 3.16
C ALA A 36 3.34 -2.76 3.94
N HIS A 37 2.34 -2.20 3.29
CA HIS A 37 1.31 -1.38 3.93
C HIS A 37 -0.02 -2.06 3.67
N GLY A 38 -1.02 -1.73 4.47
CA GLY A 38 -2.30 -2.35 4.23
C GLY A 38 -3.41 -1.69 5.00
N PHE A 39 -4.60 -2.21 4.80
CA PHE A 39 -5.78 -1.72 5.50
C PHE A 39 -6.61 -2.91 5.97
N ARG A 40 -7.35 -2.70 7.04
CA ARG A 40 -8.19 -3.75 7.60
C ARG A 40 -9.58 -3.64 7.01
N CYS A 41 -10.23 -4.79 6.89
CA CYS A 41 -11.59 -4.86 6.37
C CYS A 41 -12.57 -4.60 7.52
N ASP A 42 -12.48 -3.42 8.12
CA ASP A 42 -13.30 -3.06 9.28
C ASP A 42 -14.37 -2.04 8.93
N GLY A 43 -14.58 -1.80 7.65
CA GLY A 43 -15.57 -0.83 7.20
C GLY A 43 -15.03 0.56 6.95
N THR A 44 -13.80 0.82 7.33
CA THR A 44 -13.20 2.14 7.11
C THR A 44 -12.86 2.37 5.65
N TRP A 45 -12.35 1.33 4.99
CA TRP A 45 -11.93 1.45 3.59
C TRP A 45 -12.88 0.73 2.67
N LYS A 46 -13.04 1.31 1.47
CA LYS A 46 -13.78 0.67 0.40
C LYS A 46 -12.79 0.23 -0.66
N PHE A 47 -12.86 -1.02 -1.04
CA PHE A 47 -11.93 -1.64 -1.97
C PHE A 47 -12.70 -2.12 -3.18
N ASN A 48 -12.15 -1.91 -4.39
CA ASN A 48 -12.81 -2.32 -5.63
C ASN A 48 -12.77 -3.83 -5.89
N GLY A 49 -11.99 -4.57 -5.11
CA GLY A 49 -11.92 -6.02 -5.27
C GLY A 49 -11.00 -6.50 -6.36
N ASP A 50 -10.33 -5.60 -7.06
CA ASP A 50 -9.47 -5.96 -8.18
C ASP A 50 -8.04 -6.12 -7.68
N ILE A 51 -7.52 -7.35 -7.70
CA ILE A 51 -6.18 -7.62 -7.17
C ILE A 51 -5.08 -7.23 -8.16
N PHE A 52 -5.43 -6.92 -9.40
CA PHE A 52 -4.46 -6.53 -10.43
C PHE A 52 -4.38 -5.02 -10.56
N LYS A 53 -5.48 -4.32 -10.38
CA LYS A 53 -5.53 -2.87 -10.40
C LYS A 53 -6.34 -2.38 -9.22
N PRO A 54 -5.80 -2.54 -8.01
CA PRO A 54 -6.58 -2.21 -6.82
C PRO A 54 -6.84 -0.72 -6.69
N SER A 55 -8.01 -0.39 -6.16
CA SER A 55 -8.38 0.95 -5.77
C SER A 55 -9.05 0.87 -4.41
N PHE A 56 -8.65 1.72 -3.50
CA PHE A 56 -9.34 1.79 -2.21
C PHE A 56 -9.30 3.21 -1.67
N THR A 57 -10.30 3.53 -0.88
CA THR A 57 -10.45 4.84 -0.25
C THR A 57 -10.92 4.64 1.17
N PRO A 58 -10.68 5.59 2.05
CA PRO A 58 -9.94 6.83 1.87
C PRO A 58 -8.43 6.60 1.77
N SER A 59 -7.65 7.68 1.84
CA SER A 59 -6.21 7.57 1.80
C SER A 59 -5.68 6.81 3.00
N LEU A 60 -4.48 6.28 2.86
CA LEU A 60 -3.82 5.51 3.90
C LEU A 60 -2.61 6.28 4.39
N ARG A 61 -2.54 6.51 5.70
CA ARG A 61 -1.40 7.20 6.30
C ARG A 61 -0.69 6.22 7.21
N VAL A 62 0.58 5.98 6.93
CA VAL A 62 1.39 5.01 7.65
C VAL A 62 2.61 5.73 8.21
N THR A 63 2.91 5.45 9.47
CA THR A 63 4.16 5.93 10.07
C THR A 63 5.14 4.77 10.08
N VAL A 64 6.27 4.96 9.42
CA VAL A 64 7.30 3.93 9.30
C VAL A 64 8.44 4.33 10.21
N PHE A 65 8.63 3.58 11.30
CA PHE A 65 9.66 3.89 12.28
C PHE A 65 10.96 3.22 11.86
N LYS A 66 12.03 3.98 11.97
CA LYS A 66 13.36 3.46 11.75
C LYS A 66 13.99 3.14 13.09
N TYR A 67 15.21 2.68 13.07
CA TYR A 67 15.92 2.35 14.29
C TYR A 67 16.94 3.44 14.58
N PRO A 68 16.98 4.01 15.78
CA PRO A 68 16.12 3.75 16.92
C PRO A 68 14.70 4.22 16.68
N LYS A 69 13.74 3.54 17.29
CA LYS A 69 12.34 3.75 17.01
C LYS A 69 11.82 4.95 17.76
N THR A 70 12.00 6.11 17.18
CA THR A 70 11.54 7.38 17.77
C THR A 70 10.83 8.17 16.71
N GLU A 71 10.05 9.15 17.12
CA GLU A 71 9.37 9.99 16.14
C GLU A 71 10.34 10.80 15.29
N ALA A 72 11.51 11.10 15.82
CA ALA A 72 12.51 11.82 15.05
C ALA A 72 13.03 10.98 13.89
N ASN A 73 12.91 9.66 14.00
CA ASN A 73 13.36 8.74 12.97
C ASN A 73 12.22 8.12 12.18
N ALA A 74 11.04 8.69 12.26
CA ALA A 74 9.89 8.12 11.58
C ALA A 74 9.66 8.80 10.25
N ASP A 75 9.25 8.03 9.26
CA ASP A 75 8.78 8.57 7.98
C ASP A 75 7.28 8.47 7.93
N VAL A 76 6.66 9.41 7.26
CA VAL A 76 5.22 9.39 7.02
C VAL A 76 5.00 9.03 5.56
N CYS A 77 4.17 8.04 5.34
CA CYS A 77 3.76 7.64 4.01
C CYS A 77 2.25 7.78 3.91
N HIS A 78 1.81 8.82 3.22
CA HIS A 78 0.39 9.14 3.06
C HIS A 78 0.05 8.99 1.59
N SER A 79 -0.84 8.08 1.26
CA SER A 79 -1.04 7.71 -0.13
C SER A 79 -2.49 7.38 -0.42
N THR A 80 -2.82 7.43 -1.69
CA THR A 80 -4.10 6.96 -2.23
C THR A 80 -3.80 6.00 -3.36
N VAL A 81 -4.48 4.87 -3.39
CA VAL A 81 -4.27 3.87 -4.42
C VAL A 81 -5.48 3.84 -5.33
N THR A 82 -5.26 3.99 -6.63
CA THR A 82 -6.31 3.99 -7.63
C THR A 82 -5.82 3.25 -8.88
N ASP A 83 -6.56 2.26 -9.33
CA ASP A 83 -6.26 1.51 -10.54
C ASP A 83 -4.84 0.97 -10.56
N GLY A 84 -4.37 0.48 -9.41
CA GLY A 84 -3.04 -0.11 -9.31
C GLY A 84 -1.91 0.88 -9.21
N MET A 85 -2.23 2.18 -9.14
CA MET A 85 -1.24 3.24 -9.01
C MET A 85 -1.31 3.83 -7.61
N ILE A 86 -0.16 4.08 -7.02
CA ILE A 86 -0.11 4.71 -5.71
C ILE A 86 0.33 6.15 -5.88
N HIS A 87 -0.49 7.07 -5.38
CA HIS A 87 -0.20 8.49 -5.42
C HIS A 87 0.21 8.92 -4.02
N TYR A 88 1.44 9.42 -3.88
CA TYR A 88 1.93 9.90 -2.61
C TYR A 88 1.56 11.35 -2.42
N HIS A 89 0.92 11.64 -1.29
CA HIS A 89 0.51 13.01 -0.99
C HIS A 89 1.74 13.85 -0.63
N PRO A 90 1.66 15.18 -0.79
CA PRO A 90 2.83 16.03 -0.56
C PRO A 90 3.35 16.04 0.87
N ASP A 91 2.55 15.58 1.83
CA ASP A 91 3.00 15.54 3.22
C ASP A 91 3.81 14.28 3.57
N CYS A 92 4.10 13.42 2.58
CA CYS A 92 5.02 12.32 2.80
C CYS A 92 6.40 12.87 3.09
N THR A 93 7.15 12.13 3.89
CA THR A 93 8.51 12.56 4.23
C THR A 93 9.58 11.88 3.40
N HIS A 94 9.20 10.90 2.55
CA HIS A 94 10.18 10.24 1.68
C HIS A 94 10.28 10.98 0.34
N ALA A 95 11.21 10.51 -0.48
CA ALA A 95 11.57 11.23 -1.70
C ALA A 95 10.48 11.26 -2.78
N PHE A 96 9.46 10.42 -2.65
CA PHE A 96 8.42 10.32 -3.67
C PHE A 96 7.18 11.15 -3.38
N ALA A 97 7.25 12.05 -2.38
CA ALA A 97 6.12 12.91 -2.05
C ALA A 97 5.62 13.63 -3.31
N GLY A 98 4.31 13.60 -3.52
CA GLY A 98 3.71 14.25 -4.67
C GLY A 98 3.74 13.46 -5.96
N GLN A 99 4.37 12.28 -5.98
CA GLN A 99 4.52 11.50 -7.19
C GLN A 99 3.54 10.33 -7.21
N THR A 100 3.29 9.82 -8.41
CA THR A 100 2.44 8.64 -8.61
C THR A 100 3.29 7.55 -9.24
N LEU A 101 3.24 6.37 -8.65
CA LEU A 101 3.99 5.22 -9.14
C LEU A 101 3.07 4.03 -9.26
N GLU A 102 3.46 3.08 -10.10
CA GLU A 102 2.73 1.82 -10.18
C GLU A 102 3.09 0.96 -8.96
N LEU A 103 2.10 0.28 -8.39
CA LEU A 103 2.37 -0.63 -7.29
C LEU A 103 3.26 -1.76 -7.76
N LEU A 104 4.10 -2.25 -6.86
CA LEU A 104 4.98 -3.36 -7.16
C LEU A 104 4.18 -4.65 -7.30
N ALA A 105 4.65 -5.52 -8.17
CA ALA A 105 4.03 -6.83 -8.34
C ALA A 105 4.36 -7.70 -7.12
N ILE A 106 3.40 -8.52 -6.75
CA ILE A 106 3.59 -9.47 -5.66
C ILE A 106 3.56 -10.86 -6.27
N ASP A 107 4.62 -11.60 -6.07
CA ASP A 107 4.72 -12.96 -6.62
C ASP A 107 4.38 -14.03 -5.61
#